data_0911b39e95fadd9d32d85aae087ce091
#
_entry.id   0911b39e95fadd9d32d85aae087ce091
#
_cell.length_a   1.000
_cell.length_b   1.000
_cell.length_c   1.000
_cell.angle_alpha   90.00
_cell.angle_beta   90.00
_cell.angle_gamma   90.00
#
_symmetry.space_group_name_H-M   'P 1'
#
loop_
_entity.id
_entity.type
_entity.pdbx_description
1 polymer ?
#
loop_
_entity_poly.entity_id
_entity_poly.type
_entity_poly.pdbx_seq_one_letter_code
_entity_poly.pdbx_strand_id
1 'polypeptide(L)'
;MPKEKPFIIATRGSALALAQANMVLAQCRAAFPKLQFELKIIQTTGDKLQTASLAQEGKTLPKGLFTKELEVALLKHQADLAVHSLKDLPTELPGGLKLGAVGQRADVRDVLIYRDAKFLRAEDQSAAPTDWAPGQSERRGFAPKLALKDLPAGAVVATSSKRPLSASRATA
;
A
#
# COMPACT_ATOMS: atom_id res chain seq x y z
N MET A 1 -17.33 30.64 22.62
CA MET A 1 -17.83 29.31 22.21
C MET A 1 -16.73 28.31 22.52
N PRO A 2 -16.93 27.25 23.31
CA PRO A 2 -15.91 26.21 23.49
C PRO A 2 -15.63 25.61 22.09
N LYS A 3 -14.35 25.52 21.71
CA LYS A 3 -13.96 24.82 20.48
C LYS A 3 -14.40 23.37 20.62
N GLU A 4 -15.30 22.93 19.76
CA GLU A 4 -15.64 21.51 19.68
C GLU A 4 -14.35 20.72 19.40
N LYS A 5 -14.15 19.64 20.15
CA LYS A 5 -12.98 18.78 19.94
C LYS A 5 -13.04 18.20 18.53
N PRO A 6 -11.93 18.20 17.79
CA PRO A 6 -11.89 17.60 16.47
C PRO A 6 -12.17 16.10 16.56
N PHE A 7 -12.75 15.53 15.54
CA PHE A 7 -12.95 14.12 15.35
C PHE A 7 -11.61 13.49 14.87
N ILE A 8 -11.06 12.59 15.64
CA ILE A 8 -9.72 12.05 15.41
C ILE A 8 -9.79 10.77 14.59
N ILE A 9 -9.16 10.78 13.42
CA ILE A 9 -9.01 9.63 12.53
C ILE A 9 -7.60 9.07 12.70
N ALA A 10 -7.47 7.87 13.27
CA ALA A 10 -6.20 7.18 13.42
C ALA A 10 -5.80 6.44 12.14
N THR A 11 -4.52 6.46 11.82
CA THR A 11 -3.93 5.74 10.68
C THR A 11 -2.48 5.38 10.95
N ARG A 12 -1.93 4.44 10.18
CA ARG A 12 -0.50 4.13 10.16
C ARG A 12 0.27 5.17 9.34
N GLY A 13 1.59 5.22 9.51
CA GLY A 13 2.49 6.13 8.80
C GLY A 13 2.93 5.68 7.41
N SER A 14 2.55 4.49 6.93
CA SER A 14 2.95 4.02 5.60
C SER A 14 2.27 4.84 4.48
N ALA A 15 2.93 4.99 3.33
CA ALA A 15 2.41 5.75 2.20
C ALA A 15 1.00 5.31 1.78
N LEU A 16 0.74 3.99 1.74
CA LEU A 16 -0.58 3.45 1.43
C LEU A 16 -1.61 3.81 2.50
N ALA A 17 -1.27 3.65 3.77
CA ALA A 17 -2.20 3.97 4.87
C ALA A 17 -2.56 5.46 4.88
N LEU A 18 -1.59 6.34 4.66
CA LEU A 18 -1.82 7.77 4.55
C LEU A 18 -2.70 8.13 3.35
N ALA A 19 -2.48 7.51 2.19
CA ALA A 19 -3.32 7.72 1.01
C ALA A 19 -4.78 7.32 1.30
N GLN A 20 -4.99 6.16 1.91
CA GLN A 20 -6.33 5.67 2.30
C GLN A 20 -6.99 6.58 3.34
N ALA A 21 -6.25 6.99 4.37
CA ALA A 21 -6.76 7.87 5.42
C ALA A 21 -7.12 9.27 4.90
N ASN A 22 -6.30 9.84 4.01
CA ASN A 22 -6.61 11.12 3.39
C ASN A 22 -7.86 11.06 2.49
N MET A 23 -8.08 9.95 1.79
CA MET A 23 -9.29 9.73 1.00
C MET A 23 -10.53 9.71 1.91
N VAL A 24 -10.49 8.97 3.03
CA VAL A 24 -11.59 8.93 4.00
C VAL A 24 -11.79 10.30 4.66
N LEU A 25 -10.71 10.99 5.04
CA LEU A 25 -10.76 12.34 5.60
C LEU A 25 -11.48 13.33 4.66
N ALA A 26 -11.15 13.28 3.37
CA ALA A 26 -11.81 14.12 2.37
C ALA A 26 -13.32 13.83 2.26
N GLN A 27 -13.70 12.55 2.28
CA GLN A 27 -15.11 12.13 2.28
C GLN A 27 -15.85 12.59 3.55
N CYS A 28 -15.23 12.44 4.73
CA CYS A 28 -15.81 12.90 6.00
C CYS A 28 -16.02 14.42 6.01
N ARG A 29 -15.04 15.20 5.55
CA ARG A 29 -15.14 16.65 5.47
C ARG A 29 -16.22 17.10 4.49
N ALA A 30 -16.39 16.42 3.37
CA ALA A 30 -17.44 16.70 2.41
C ALA A 30 -18.84 16.38 2.97
N ALA A 31 -18.98 15.24 3.67
CA ALA A 31 -20.24 14.79 4.24
C ALA A 31 -20.66 15.61 5.50
N PHE A 32 -19.67 16.05 6.29
CA PHE A 32 -19.89 16.72 7.56
C PHE A 32 -19.10 18.05 7.66
N PRO A 33 -19.46 19.07 6.87
CA PRO A 33 -18.66 20.30 6.75
C PRO A 33 -18.58 21.11 8.04
N LYS A 34 -19.46 20.86 9.01
CA LYS A 34 -19.47 21.54 10.31
C LYS A 34 -18.54 20.89 11.33
N LEU A 35 -18.10 19.66 11.09
CA LEU A 35 -17.21 18.94 11.99
C LEU A 35 -15.73 19.17 11.62
N GLN A 36 -14.91 19.26 12.64
CA GLN A 36 -13.46 19.30 12.45
C GLN A 36 -12.90 17.88 12.49
N PHE A 37 -12.06 17.52 11.52
CA PHE A 37 -11.42 16.22 11.43
C PHE A 37 -9.91 16.38 11.40
N GLU A 38 -9.23 15.57 12.20
CA GLU A 38 -7.76 15.50 12.25
C GLU A 38 -7.26 14.08 12.06
N LEU A 39 -6.13 13.94 11.35
CA LEU A 39 -5.43 12.66 11.24
C LEU A 39 -4.43 12.50 12.39
N LYS A 40 -4.47 11.34 13.04
CA LYS A 40 -3.48 10.93 14.03
C LYS A 40 -2.69 9.75 13.49
N ILE A 41 -1.41 9.97 13.23
CA ILE A 41 -0.50 8.91 12.80
C ILE A 41 -0.05 8.12 14.02
N ILE A 42 -0.26 6.80 13.98
CA ILE A 42 0.15 5.86 15.01
C ILE A 42 1.18 4.91 14.42
N GLN A 43 2.37 4.90 15.01
CA GLN A 43 3.42 3.97 14.62
C GLN A 43 3.15 2.60 15.22
N THR A 44 3.04 1.58 14.38
CA THR A 44 2.79 0.20 14.83
C THR A 44 4.10 -0.58 14.99
N THR A 45 4.03 -1.66 15.74
CA THR A 45 5.16 -2.61 15.86
C THR A 45 5.56 -3.17 14.51
N GLY A 46 4.60 -3.44 13.63
CA GLY A 46 4.85 -3.89 12.26
C GLY A 46 5.61 -2.87 11.42
N ASP A 47 5.33 -1.57 11.57
CA ASP A 47 6.06 -0.51 10.87
C ASP A 47 7.52 -0.42 11.34
N LYS A 48 7.78 -0.62 12.64
CA LYS A 48 9.14 -0.66 13.19
C LYS A 48 9.95 -1.86 12.71
N LEU A 49 9.30 -3.02 12.58
CA LEU A 49 9.95 -4.25 12.14
C LEU A 49 10.26 -4.25 10.62
N GLN A 50 9.52 -3.49 9.81
CA GLN A 50 9.83 -3.33 8.39
C GLN A 50 11.15 -2.59 8.14
N THR A 51 11.54 -1.70 9.05
CA THR A 51 12.84 -1.01 8.99
C THR A 51 14.00 -1.84 9.57
N ALA A 52 13.70 -2.78 10.46
CA ALA A 52 14.67 -3.73 11.02
C ALA A 52 14.59 -5.03 10.21
N SER A 53 15.34 -5.07 9.10
CA SER A 53 15.63 -6.25 8.26
C SER A 53 14.63 -7.43 8.34
N LEU A 54 13.99 -7.73 7.23
CA LEU A 54 13.32 -9.01 6.91
C LEU A 54 14.24 -10.26 7.01
N ALA A 55 15.42 -10.15 7.62
CA ALA A 55 16.47 -11.14 7.68
C ALA A 55 16.27 -12.25 8.73
N GLN A 56 15.13 -12.34 9.38
CA GLN A 56 14.80 -13.50 10.21
C GLN A 56 13.75 -14.38 9.51
N GLU A 57 14.20 -15.12 8.51
CA GLU A 57 13.48 -16.25 7.94
C GLU A 57 13.10 -17.24 9.06
N GLY A 58 11.81 -17.57 9.14
CA GLY A 58 11.32 -18.66 9.98
C GLY A 58 10.53 -18.30 11.23
N LYS A 59 10.37 -17.03 11.61
CA LYS A 59 9.48 -16.68 12.72
C LYS A 59 8.09 -16.30 12.21
N THR A 60 7.08 -17.00 12.67
CA THR A 60 5.67 -16.63 12.44
C THR A 60 5.44 -15.26 13.06
N LEU A 61 5.15 -14.26 12.23
CA LEU A 61 4.88 -12.91 12.71
C LEU A 61 3.62 -12.92 13.59
N PRO A 62 3.63 -12.28 14.77
CA PRO A 62 2.46 -12.22 15.65
C PRO A 62 1.26 -11.62 14.92
N LYS A 63 0.07 -12.15 15.19
CA LYS A 63 -1.19 -11.57 14.69
C LYS A 63 -1.34 -10.14 15.25
N GLY A 64 -1.89 -9.24 14.45
CA GLY A 64 -2.17 -7.87 14.89
C GLY A 64 -0.97 -6.91 14.91
N LEU A 65 0.17 -7.25 14.27
CA LEU A 65 1.35 -6.38 14.21
C LEU A 65 1.06 -4.97 13.67
N PHE A 66 0.03 -4.83 12.87
CA PHE A 66 -0.33 -3.57 12.21
C PHE A 66 -1.62 -2.94 12.74
N THR A 67 -2.35 -3.61 13.64
CA THR A 67 -3.66 -3.16 14.12
C THR A 67 -3.68 -2.83 15.61
N LYS A 68 -2.89 -3.53 16.42
CA LYS A 68 -2.98 -3.48 17.88
C LYS A 68 -2.88 -2.08 18.48
N GLU A 69 -1.96 -1.26 18.00
CA GLU A 69 -1.77 0.09 18.54
C GLU A 69 -2.94 1.03 18.14
N LEU A 70 -3.54 0.82 16.95
CA LEU A 70 -4.74 1.54 16.54
C LEU A 70 -5.96 1.11 17.37
N GLU A 71 -6.11 -0.20 17.60
CA GLU A 71 -7.17 -0.76 18.45
C GLU A 71 -7.09 -0.20 19.89
N VAL A 72 -5.89 -0.15 20.46
CA VAL A 72 -5.67 0.45 21.78
C VAL A 72 -6.02 1.93 21.80
N ALA A 73 -5.67 2.68 20.73
CA ALA A 73 -5.99 4.09 20.67
C ALA A 73 -7.51 4.35 20.60
N LEU A 74 -8.26 3.51 19.88
CA LEU A 74 -9.72 3.56 19.84
C LEU A 74 -10.33 3.22 21.22
N LEU A 75 -9.92 2.12 21.84
CA LEU A 75 -10.43 1.69 23.15
C LEU A 75 -10.12 2.68 24.28
N LYS A 76 -9.02 3.43 24.15
CA LYS A 76 -8.65 4.50 25.09
C LYS A 76 -9.23 5.87 24.72
N HIS A 77 -10.14 5.95 23.76
CA HIS A 77 -10.73 7.21 23.28
C HIS A 77 -9.68 8.26 22.84
N GLN A 78 -8.54 7.80 22.35
CA GLN A 78 -7.48 8.65 21.78
C GLN A 78 -7.67 8.88 20.27
N ALA A 79 -8.61 8.17 19.69
CA ALA A 79 -9.12 8.32 18.34
C ALA A 79 -10.58 7.86 18.31
N ASP A 80 -11.36 8.42 17.38
CA ASP A 80 -12.77 8.13 17.21
C ASP A 80 -13.03 7.06 16.16
N LEU A 81 -12.17 7.01 15.14
CA LEU A 81 -12.14 5.94 14.16
C LEU A 81 -10.71 5.65 13.69
N ALA A 82 -10.50 4.47 13.11
CA ALA A 82 -9.25 4.12 12.45
C ALA A 82 -9.52 3.71 11.00
N VAL A 83 -8.66 4.17 10.09
CA VAL A 83 -8.66 3.74 8.68
C VAL A 83 -7.63 2.67 8.49
N HIS A 84 -8.07 1.54 7.93
CA HIS A 84 -7.22 0.36 7.75
C HIS A 84 -7.51 -0.36 6.44
N SER A 85 -6.52 -1.00 5.86
CA SER A 85 -6.74 -1.95 4.77
C SER A 85 -7.48 -3.18 5.34
N LEU A 86 -8.63 -3.52 4.79
CA LEU A 86 -9.48 -4.61 5.32
C LEU A 86 -8.75 -5.95 5.41
N LYS A 87 -7.80 -6.21 4.50
CA LYS A 87 -6.98 -7.43 4.48
C LYS A 87 -6.12 -7.64 5.73
N ASP A 88 -5.81 -6.55 6.45
CA ASP A 88 -4.92 -6.56 7.62
C ASP A 88 -5.72 -6.64 8.93
N LEU A 89 -7.05 -6.50 8.88
CA LEU A 89 -7.90 -6.66 10.04
C LEU A 89 -8.06 -8.14 10.42
N PRO A 90 -8.11 -8.46 11.71
CA PRO A 90 -8.47 -9.81 12.16
C PRO A 90 -9.93 -10.11 11.81
N THR A 91 -10.26 -11.40 11.68
CA THR A 91 -11.64 -11.86 11.45
C THR A 91 -12.57 -11.55 12.63
N GLU A 92 -12.00 -11.53 13.83
CA GLU A 92 -12.68 -11.14 15.07
C GLU A 92 -12.01 -9.90 15.64
N LEU A 93 -12.79 -8.85 15.81
CA LEU A 93 -12.32 -7.60 16.40
C LEU A 93 -12.34 -7.70 17.94
N PRO A 94 -11.44 -7.00 18.63
CA PRO A 94 -11.49 -6.88 20.08
C PRO A 94 -12.85 -6.33 20.56
N GLY A 95 -13.28 -6.78 21.76
CA GLY A 95 -14.49 -6.28 22.40
C GLY A 95 -14.48 -4.74 22.50
N GLY A 96 -15.59 -4.12 22.17
CA GLY A 96 -15.71 -2.64 22.12
C GLY A 96 -15.40 -2.01 20.76
N LEU A 97 -14.89 -2.77 19.79
CA LEU A 97 -14.64 -2.32 18.43
C LEU A 97 -15.59 -2.99 17.44
N LYS A 98 -15.89 -2.28 16.37
CA LYS A 98 -16.68 -2.81 15.25
C LYS A 98 -16.19 -2.25 13.92
N LEU A 99 -16.45 -2.98 12.85
CA LEU A 99 -16.29 -2.47 11.49
C LEU A 99 -17.44 -1.49 11.21
N GLY A 100 -17.11 -0.20 11.11
CA GLY A 100 -18.09 0.86 10.92
C GLY A 100 -18.54 1.03 9.47
N ALA A 101 -17.61 0.92 8.53
CA ALA A 101 -17.84 1.04 7.10
C ALA A 101 -16.75 0.37 6.28
N VAL A 102 -17.08 0.05 5.03
CA VAL A 102 -16.13 -0.40 4.00
C VAL A 102 -16.27 0.54 2.82
N GLY A 103 -15.15 1.13 2.40
CA GLY A 103 -15.11 2.00 1.22
C GLY A 103 -15.28 1.22 -0.09
N GLN A 104 -15.50 1.96 -1.18
CA GLN A 104 -15.55 1.37 -2.50
C GLN A 104 -14.21 0.69 -2.83
N ARG A 105 -14.28 -0.56 -3.29
CA ARG A 105 -13.09 -1.30 -3.68
C ARG A 105 -12.50 -0.70 -4.95
N ALA A 106 -11.19 -0.48 -4.95
CA ALA A 106 -10.46 -0.11 -6.16
C ALA A 106 -10.46 -1.25 -7.18
N ASP A 107 -10.05 -0.96 -8.40
CA ASP A 107 -9.86 -1.97 -9.45
C ASP A 107 -8.93 -3.08 -8.93
N VAL A 108 -9.38 -4.33 -9.08
CA VAL A 108 -8.67 -5.51 -8.54
C VAL A 108 -7.78 -6.19 -9.57
N ARG A 109 -7.73 -5.66 -10.78
CA ARG A 109 -6.91 -6.21 -11.86
C ARG A 109 -5.44 -6.06 -11.53
N ASP A 110 -4.65 -7.00 -11.98
CA ASP A 110 -3.19 -6.90 -11.91
C ASP A 110 -2.71 -5.76 -12.79
N VAL A 111 -1.67 -5.07 -12.36
CA VAL A 111 -1.06 -3.95 -13.08
C VAL A 111 0.40 -4.26 -13.38
N LEU A 112 0.84 -3.89 -14.56
CA LEU A 112 2.25 -3.93 -14.93
C LEU A 112 2.91 -2.63 -14.48
N ILE A 113 3.90 -2.73 -13.61
CA ILE A 113 4.71 -1.60 -13.17
C ILE A 113 6.04 -1.66 -13.91
N TYR A 114 6.38 -0.59 -14.59
CA TYR A 114 7.62 -0.47 -15.34
C TYR A 114 8.17 0.95 -15.21
N ARG A 115 9.43 1.12 -15.57
CA ARG A 115 10.07 2.42 -15.59
C ARG A 115 9.73 3.16 -16.88
N ASP A 116 9.20 4.37 -16.76
CA ASP A 116 8.95 5.24 -17.91
C ASP A 116 10.27 5.79 -18.46
N ALA A 117 10.52 5.59 -19.75
CA ALA A 117 11.76 5.98 -20.42
C ALA A 117 12.08 7.48 -20.29
N LYS A 118 11.08 8.34 -20.23
CA LYS A 118 11.27 9.80 -20.10
C LYS A 118 11.94 10.22 -18.77
N PHE A 119 11.89 9.36 -17.74
CA PHE A 119 12.51 9.63 -16.45
C PHE A 119 13.89 8.98 -16.27
N LEU A 120 14.39 8.31 -17.32
CA LEU A 120 15.77 7.80 -17.31
C LEU A 120 16.73 8.99 -17.49
N ARG A 121 17.78 9.03 -16.69
CA ARG A 121 18.87 9.97 -16.89
C ARG A 121 19.60 9.64 -18.20
N ALA A 122 20.22 10.63 -18.82
CA ALA A 122 20.99 10.45 -20.05
C ALA A 122 22.09 9.37 -19.90
N GLU A 123 22.70 9.29 -18.72
CA GLU A 123 23.70 8.26 -18.35
C GLU A 123 23.09 6.84 -18.32
N ASP A 124 21.81 6.71 -17.95
CA ASP A 124 21.08 5.44 -17.93
C ASP A 124 20.65 5.01 -19.36
N GLN A 125 20.63 5.94 -20.32
CA GLN A 125 20.21 5.69 -21.70
C GLN A 125 21.37 5.29 -22.61
N SER A 126 22.62 5.62 -22.22
CA SER A 126 23.80 5.39 -23.04
C SER A 126 24.32 3.93 -23.01
N ALA A 127 23.88 3.14 -22.05
CA ALA A 127 24.20 1.72 -22.00
C ALA A 127 23.29 0.95 -22.93
N ALA A 128 23.69 0.78 -24.17
CA ALA A 128 23.04 -0.15 -25.09
C ALA A 128 23.25 -1.58 -24.52
N PRO A 129 22.18 -2.34 -24.26
CA PRO A 129 22.31 -3.66 -23.69
C PRO A 129 22.66 -4.65 -24.77
N THR A 130 23.89 -5.08 -24.81
CA THR A 130 24.28 -6.13 -25.76
C THR A 130 24.10 -7.52 -25.19
N ASP A 131 24.30 -7.74 -23.88
CA ASP A 131 24.18 -9.07 -23.27
C ASP A 131 23.65 -8.99 -21.84
N TRP A 132 22.33 -9.13 -21.69
CA TRP A 132 21.75 -9.20 -20.35
C TRP A 132 21.99 -10.57 -19.73
N ALA A 133 22.70 -10.62 -18.60
CA ALA A 133 22.83 -11.79 -17.76
C ALA A 133 21.98 -11.65 -16.48
N PRO A 134 21.43 -12.74 -15.92
CA PRO A 134 20.72 -12.71 -14.64
C PRO A 134 21.56 -12.02 -13.56
N GLY A 135 21.02 -11.02 -12.89
CA GLY A 135 21.73 -10.23 -11.86
C GLY A 135 22.33 -8.92 -12.34
N GLN A 136 22.33 -8.63 -13.62
CA GLN A 136 22.70 -7.30 -14.13
C GLN A 136 21.48 -6.37 -14.16
N SER A 137 21.59 -5.24 -13.47
CA SER A 137 20.54 -4.21 -13.44
C SER A 137 20.66 -3.30 -14.66
N GLU A 138 20.24 -3.76 -15.82
CA GLU A 138 20.03 -2.85 -16.93
C GLU A 138 18.79 -2.00 -16.68
N ARG A 139 18.99 -0.70 -16.71
CA ARG A 139 17.92 0.26 -16.45
C ARG A 139 17.19 0.56 -17.76
N ARG A 140 16.32 -0.35 -18.18
CA ARG A 140 15.44 -0.12 -19.33
C ARG A 140 14.20 0.64 -18.89
N GLY A 141 13.82 1.64 -19.70
CA GLY A 141 12.53 2.31 -19.62
C GLY A 141 11.68 1.98 -20.84
N PHE A 142 10.39 2.13 -20.69
CA PHE A 142 9.42 1.87 -21.75
C PHE A 142 8.53 3.11 -21.96
N ALA A 143 7.95 3.21 -23.14
CA ALA A 143 6.97 4.27 -23.43
C ALA A 143 5.71 4.10 -22.55
N PRO A 144 5.00 5.21 -22.24
CA PRO A 144 3.74 5.15 -21.50
C PRO A 144 2.71 4.25 -22.18
N LYS A 145 1.82 3.62 -21.39
CA LYS A 145 0.75 2.72 -21.82
C LYS A 145 1.24 1.40 -22.45
N LEU A 146 2.41 0.91 -22.02
CA LEU A 146 2.90 -0.41 -22.43
C LEU A 146 1.89 -1.50 -22.05
N ALA A 147 1.50 -2.32 -23.02
CA ALA A 147 0.72 -3.54 -22.77
C ALA A 147 1.66 -4.76 -22.74
N LEU A 148 1.19 -5.87 -22.15
CA LEU A 148 2.00 -7.10 -22.05
C LEU A 148 2.50 -7.60 -23.41
N LYS A 149 1.67 -7.48 -24.46
CA LYS A 149 2.03 -7.86 -25.84
C LYS A 149 3.17 -7.03 -26.44
N ASP A 150 3.42 -5.85 -25.88
CA ASP A 150 4.43 -4.90 -26.39
C ASP A 150 5.77 -5.09 -25.65
N LEU A 151 5.84 -6.03 -24.71
CA LEU A 151 7.09 -6.38 -24.06
C LEU A 151 8.05 -7.04 -25.07
N PRO A 152 9.35 -6.68 -25.03
CA PRO A 152 10.33 -7.32 -25.89
C PRO A 152 10.46 -8.82 -25.59
N ALA A 153 10.83 -9.60 -26.59
CA ALA A 153 11.12 -11.01 -26.40
C ALA A 153 12.19 -11.21 -25.31
N GLY A 154 11.97 -12.15 -24.42
CA GLY A 154 12.86 -12.39 -23.29
C GLY A 154 12.73 -11.39 -22.12
N ALA A 155 11.75 -10.49 -22.13
CA ALA A 155 11.51 -9.61 -20.99
C ALA A 155 11.24 -10.41 -19.71
N VAL A 156 11.89 -10.00 -18.62
CA VAL A 156 11.71 -10.62 -17.29
C VAL A 156 10.72 -9.81 -16.48
N VAL A 157 9.64 -10.45 -16.06
CA VAL A 157 8.63 -9.84 -15.19
C VAL A 157 8.80 -10.38 -13.78
N ALA A 158 9.14 -9.51 -12.82
CA ALA A 158 9.24 -9.88 -11.42
C ALA A 158 7.85 -9.89 -10.78
N THR A 159 7.52 -10.94 -10.06
CA THR A 159 6.28 -11.06 -9.29
C THR A 159 6.51 -11.81 -8.00
N SER A 160 5.87 -11.37 -6.92
CA SER A 160 5.78 -12.12 -5.66
C SER A 160 4.53 -13.03 -5.62
N SER A 161 3.68 -12.99 -6.65
CA SER A 161 2.50 -13.83 -6.74
C SER A 161 2.88 -15.29 -6.98
N LYS A 162 2.32 -16.20 -6.18
CA LYS A 162 2.40 -17.65 -6.39
C LYS A 162 1.37 -18.16 -7.40
N ARG A 163 0.49 -17.29 -7.92
CA ARG A 163 -0.45 -17.66 -8.98
C ARG A 163 0.32 -17.93 -10.27
N PRO A 164 0.04 -19.03 -10.97
CA PRO A 164 0.70 -19.27 -12.25
C PRO A 164 0.38 -18.14 -13.21
N LEU A 165 1.38 -17.68 -13.95
CA LEU A 165 1.24 -16.72 -15.05
C LEU A 165 0.50 -17.36 -16.25
N SER A 166 -0.58 -18.08 -16.00
CA SER A 166 -1.36 -18.76 -17.03
C SER A 166 -2.04 -17.80 -18.03
N ALA A 167 -2.06 -16.51 -17.72
CA ALA A 167 -2.58 -15.49 -18.63
C ALA A 167 -1.60 -15.02 -19.71
N SER A 168 -0.33 -15.40 -19.64
CA SER A 168 0.67 -14.98 -20.64
C SER A 168 0.81 -15.93 -21.84
N ARG A 169 0.05 -17.04 -21.88
CA ARG A 169 -0.08 -17.89 -23.06
C ARG A 169 -1.31 -17.56 -23.88
N ALA A 170 -1.65 -16.30 -23.99
CA ALA A 170 -2.59 -15.86 -25.00
C ALA A 170 -1.81 -15.62 -26.30
N THR A 171 -1.74 -16.68 -27.09
CA THR A 171 -1.63 -16.74 -28.55
C THR A 171 -0.52 -15.89 -29.18
N ALA A 172 0.53 -16.57 -29.57
CA ALA A 172 1.24 -16.24 -30.80
C ALA A 172 0.29 -16.35 -31.99
#